data_fc793b8deecd645ee45a75c893cb7f98
#
_entry.id   fc793b8deecd645ee45a75c893cb7f98
#
_cell.length_a   1.000
_cell.length_b   1.000
_cell.length_c   1.000
_cell.angle_alpha   90.00
_cell.angle_beta   90.00
_cell.angle_gamma   90.00
#
_symmetry.space_group_name_H-M   'P 1'
#
loop_
_entity.id
_entity.type
_entity.pdbx_description
1 polymer ?
#
loop_
_entity_poly.entity_id
_entity_poly.type
_entity_poly.pdbx_seq_one_letter_code
_entity_poly.pdbx_strand_id
1 'polypeptide(L)'
;MPLTEASIMKAIDLNNVSVAFNKAAFNWGRAGAHDTASLVRMTTPAKVVEFKRIDTLDDIIEKRVALLTAYQDRAYAQQYLDFVGQVRAAESALNGPHLRLTEAVARYFYKLMAYKDEYEVARLYTDGAFQAKIAAMFEGDIKLKFHLAPPIMAKTDAQGHLIKKEYGPWMLKAFGVLAKFKGLRGTAFDVFGHTAERKMERALILEYRATVGGLLPKLTTAKLAQAVAIASIPEDIRGYGHVKERHLKAAKEKEASLLIAFNAPAPLPPVVAAPVAATV
;
A
#
# COMPACT_ATOMS: atom_id res chain seq x y z
N MET A 1 -38.56 -19.20 -0.32
CA MET A 1 -38.69 -17.77 0.07
C MET A 1 -40.18 -17.43 0.11
N PRO A 2 -40.63 -16.68 1.10
CA PRO A 2 -42.05 -16.29 1.20
C PRO A 2 -42.45 -15.18 0.21
N LEU A 3 -41.48 -14.61 -0.53
CA LEU A 3 -41.69 -13.52 -1.51
C LEU A 3 -41.72 -14.09 -2.93
N THR A 4 -42.64 -13.56 -3.75
CA THR A 4 -42.68 -13.85 -5.18
C THR A 4 -41.60 -13.09 -5.94
N GLU A 5 -41.20 -13.60 -7.10
CA GLU A 5 -40.28 -12.91 -8.02
C GLU A 5 -40.78 -11.49 -8.33
N ALA A 6 -42.08 -11.35 -8.64
CA ALA A 6 -42.66 -10.07 -8.94
C ALA A 6 -42.51 -9.05 -7.80
N SER A 7 -42.66 -9.50 -6.56
CA SER A 7 -42.45 -8.66 -5.38
C SER A 7 -41.00 -8.19 -5.25
N ILE A 8 -40.04 -9.07 -5.52
CA ILE A 8 -38.61 -8.71 -5.47
C ILE A 8 -38.25 -7.74 -6.59
N MET A 9 -38.70 -8.00 -7.83
CA MET A 9 -38.47 -7.10 -8.95
C MET A 9 -39.10 -5.71 -8.70
N LYS A 10 -40.27 -5.67 -8.11
CA LYS A 10 -40.90 -4.41 -7.72
C LYS A 10 -40.12 -3.66 -6.63
N ALA A 11 -39.56 -4.37 -5.67
CA ALA A 11 -38.74 -3.76 -4.65
C ALA A 11 -37.45 -3.15 -5.25
N ILE A 12 -36.83 -3.82 -6.24
CA ILE A 12 -35.68 -3.28 -6.97
C ILE A 12 -36.06 -1.98 -7.72
N ASP A 13 -37.26 -1.95 -8.39
CA ASP A 13 -37.75 -0.77 -9.04
C ASP A 13 -37.94 0.40 -8.07
N LEU A 14 -38.54 0.12 -6.91
CA LEU A 14 -38.83 1.14 -5.90
C LEU A 14 -37.53 1.69 -5.25
N ASN A 15 -36.50 0.87 -5.10
CA ASN A 15 -35.20 1.32 -4.59
C ASN A 15 -34.48 2.27 -5.56
N ASN A 16 -34.80 2.23 -6.85
CA ASN A 16 -34.34 3.14 -7.90
C ASN A 16 -32.82 3.33 -8.00
N VAL A 17 -32.00 2.35 -7.51
CA VAL A 17 -30.54 2.35 -7.58
C VAL A 17 -30.11 1.27 -8.57
N SER A 18 -29.44 1.63 -9.66
CA SER A 18 -28.91 0.71 -10.68
C SER A 18 -29.90 -0.40 -11.07
N VAL A 19 -31.15 -0.07 -11.28
CA VAL A 19 -32.28 -1.00 -11.40
C VAL A 19 -32.01 -2.13 -12.40
N ALA A 20 -31.56 -1.80 -13.62
CA ALA A 20 -31.28 -2.78 -14.66
C ALA A 20 -30.19 -3.78 -14.22
N PHE A 21 -29.11 -3.28 -13.61
CA PHE A 21 -28.02 -4.11 -13.10
C PHE A 21 -28.48 -5.03 -11.97
N ASN A 22 -29.23 -4.51 -11.00
CA ASN A 22 -29.73 -5.30 -9.87
C ASN A 22 -30.75 -6.37 -10.31
N LYS A 23 -31.61 -6.09 -11.30
CA LYS A 23 -32.48 -7.09 -11.90
C LYS A 23 -31.69 -8.19 -12.63
N ALA A 24 -30.66 -7.79 -13.39
CA ALA A 24 -29.78 -8.76 -14.05
C ALA A 24 -29.04 -9.64 -13.03
N ALA A 25 -28.46 -9.04 -11.99
CA ALA A 25 -27.78 -9.77 -10.92
C ALA A 25 -28.71 -10.76 -10.19
N PHE A 26 -29.95 -10.36 -9.91
CA PHE A 26 -30.95 -11.24 -9.31
C PHE A 26 -31.28 -12.44 -10.23
N ASN A 27 -31.48 -12.19 -11.53
CA ASN A 27 -31.77 -13.24 -12.50
C ASN A 27 -30.58 -14.21 -12.66
N TRP A 28 -29.34 -13.71 -12.70
CA TRP A 28 -28.13 -14.53 -12.69
C TRP A 28 -28.02 -15.38 -11.43
N GLY A 29 -28.34 -14.82 -10.26
CA GLY A 29 -28.37 -15.56 -9.00
C GLY A 29 -29.39 -16.70 -9.02
N ARG A 30 -30.58 -16.48 -9.60
CA ARG A 30 -31.62 -17.51 -9.78
C ARG A 30 -31.16 -18.61 -10.74
N ALA A 31 -30.58 -18.20 -11.88
CA ALA A 31 -30.04 -19.19 -12.85
C ALA A 31 -28.96 -20.05 -12.20
N GLY A 32 -28.08 -19.44 -11.41
CA GLY A 32 -27.06 -20.15 -10.66
C GLY A 32 -27.58 -21.10 -9.58
N ALA A 33 -28.67 -20.71 -8.91
CA ALA A 33 -29.33 -21.58 -7.93
C ALA A 33 -30.02 -22.79 -8.60
N HIS A 34 -30.46 -22.65 -9.86
CA HIS A 34 -31.09 -23.74 -10.62
C HIS A 34 -30.04 -24.67 -11.27
N ASP A 35 -29.01 -24.12 -11.87
CA ASP A 35 -27.93 -24.87 -12.51
C ASP A 35 -26.58 -24.19 -12.29
N THR A 36 -26.00 -24.43 -11.12
CA THR A 36 -24.69 -23.91 -10.73
C THR A 36 -23.57 -24.43 -11.64
N ALA A 37 -23.67 -25.67 -12.15
CA ALA A 37 -22.62 -26.26 -12.96
C ALA A 37 -22.51 -25.60 -14.34
N SER A 38 -23.62 -25.26 -14.98
CA SER A 38 -23.63 -24.50 -16.23
C SER A 38 -23.13 -23.08 -16.02
N LEU A 39 -23.54 -22.42 -14.95
CA LEU A 39 -23.07 -21.06 -14.63
C LEU A 39 -21.56 -21.04 -14.38
N VAL A 40 -21.02 -21.99 -13.62
CA VAL A 40 -19.58 -22.12 -13.39
C VAL A 40 -18.84 -22.35 -14.70
N ARG A 41 -19.35 -23.21 -15.61
CA ARG A 41 -18.74 -23.40 -16.94
C ARG A 41 -18.71 -22.13 -17.77
N MET A 42 -19.78 -21.32 -17.73
CA MET A 42 -19.87 -20.06 -18.48
C MET A 42 -19.00 -18.94 -17.88
N THR A 43 -18.85 -18.90 -16.57
CA THR A 43 -18.15 -17.82 -15.86
C THR A 43 -16.71 -18.15 -15.50
N THR A 44 -16.29 -19.44 -15.61
CA THR A 44 -14.91 -19.82 -15.35
C THR A 44 -14.12 -19.68 -16.65
N PRO A 45 -13.33 -18.62 -16.84
CA PRO A 45 -12.37 -18.57 -17.92
C PRO A 45 -11.43 -19.76 -17.74
N ALA A 46 -10.98 -20.35 -18.85
CA ALA A 46 -9.97 -21.40 -18.81
C ALA A 46 -8.81 -20.90 -17.94
N LYS A 47 -8.67 -21.52 -16.76
CA LYS A 47 -7.71 -21.07 -15.76
C LYS A 47 -6.33 -21.48 -16.26
N VAL A 48 -5.71 -20.60 -17.02
CA VAL A 48 -4.26 -20.64 -17.20
C VAL A 48 -3.69 -20.34 -15.80
N VAL A 49 -3.28 -21.38 -15.10
CA VAL A 49 -2.54 -21.22 -13.85
C VAL A 49 -1.15 -20.74 -14.24
N GLU A 50 -1.01 -19.43 -14.41
CA GLU A 50 0.31 -18.82 -14.43
C GLU A 50 0.92 -19.04 -13.04
N PHE A 51 1.88 -19.92 -12.93
CA PHE A 51 2.73 -20.01 -11.76
C PHE A 51 3.53 -18.70 -11.68
N LYS A 52 3.02 -17.73 -10.95
CA LYS A 52 3.80 -16.54 -10.62
C LYS A 52 5.01 -17.00 -9.82
N ARG A 53 6.19 -16.85 -10.41
CA ARG A 53 7.45 -17.00 -9.68
C ARG A 53 7.38 -16.09 -8.44
N ILE A 54 7.68 -16.66 -7.28
CA ILE A 54 7.81 -15.88 -6.05
C ILE A 54 9.04 -14.97 -6.22
N ASP A 55 8.84 -13.67 -6.10
CA ASP A 55 9.92 -12.70 -6.19
C ASP A 55 10.94 -12.95 -5.08
N THR A 56 12.20 -13.04 -5.45
CA THR A 56 13.31 -13.05 -4.49
C THR A 56 13.48 -11.66 -3.87
N LEU A 57 14.26 -11.54 -2.79
CA LEU A 57 14.57 -10.25 -2.19
C LEU A 57 15.22 -9.29 -3.21
N ASP A 58 16.10 -9.80 -4.06
CA ASP A 58 16.75 -9.01 -5.10
C ASP A 58 15.78 -8.56 -6.18
N ASP A 59 14.87 -9.43 -6.62
CA ASP A 59 13.79 -9.06 -7.55
C ASP A 59 12.91 -7.92 -6.95
N ILE A 60 12.62 -8.00 -5.65
CA ILE A 60 11.86 -6.97 -4.94
C ILE A 60 12.62 -5.64 -4.95
N ILE A 61 13.90 -5.64 -4.60
CA ILE A 61 14.73 -4.42 -4.55
C ILE A 61 14.83 -3.81 -5.94
N GLU A 62 15.14 -4.59 -6.96
CA GLU A 62 15.27 -4.12 -8.35
C GLU A 62 13.98 -3.46 -8.84
N LYS A 63 12.83 -4.13 -8.64
CA LYS A 63 11.52 -3.56 -8.99
C LYS A 63 11.26 -2.24 -8.26
N ARG A 64 11.62 -2.13 -6.97
CA ARG A 64 11.42 -0.90 -6.19
C ARG A 64 12.32 0.23 -6.65
N VAL A 65 13.58 -0.06 -7.00
CA VAL A 65 14.52 0.91 -7.59
C VAL A 65 13.96 1.45 -8.92
N ALA A 66 13.49 0.57 -9.81
CA ALA A 66 12.88 0.98 -11.06
C ALA A 66 11.65 1.87 -10.84
N LEU A 67 10.78 1.51 -9.91
CA LEU A 67 9.58 2.28 -9.56
C LEU A 67 9.92 3.64 -8.95
N LEU A 68 10.90 3.75 -8.04
CA LEU A 68 11.33 5.02 -7.44
C LEU A 68 12.03 5.93 -8.45
N THR A 69 12.75 5.35 -9.41
CA THR A 69 13.34 6.10 -10.54
C THR A 69 12.22 6.69 -11.42
N ALA A 70 11.16 5.91 -11.68
CA ALA A 70 9.99 6.41 -12.39
C ALA A 70 9.18 7.43 -11.58
N TYR A 71 9.08 7.22 -10.26
CA TYR A 71 8.38 8.09 -9.30
C TYR A 71 8.99 9.48 -9.23
N GLN A 72 10.30 9.57 -9.06
CA GLN A 72 11.03 10.85 -9.01
C GLN A 72 12.23 10.84 -9.96
N ASP A 73 13.35 10.25 -9.57
CA ASP A 73 14.58 10.16 -10.35
C ASP A 73 15.53 9.09 -9.80
N ARG A 74 16.68 8.93 -10.45
CA ARG A 74 17.70 7.95 -10.06
C ARG A 74 18.34 8.27 -8.69
N ALA A 75 18.54 9.55 -8.36
CA ALA A 75 19.13 9.96 -7.10
C ALA A 75 18.22 9.60 -5.91
N TYR A 76 16.90 9.77 -6.08
CA TYR A 76 15.92 9.36 -5.10
C TYR A 76 15.89 7.83 -4.90
N ALA A 77 15.93 7.08 -5.99
CA ALA A 77 16.01 5.61 -5.94
C ALA A 77 17.32 5.12 -5.28
N GLN A 78 18.44 5.87 -5.48
CA GLN A 78 19.71 5.53 -4.86
C GLN A 78 19.66 5.65 -3.32
N GLN A 79 18.96 6.63 -2.77
CA GLN A 79 18.76 6.75 -1.32
C GLN A 79 18.07 5.51 -0.72
N TYR A 80 17.12 4.94 -1.45
CA TYR A 80 16.48 3.68 -1.07
C TYR A 80 17.49 2.53 -1.09
N LEU A 81 18.22 2.40 -2.18
CA LEU A 81 19.18 1.30 -2.38
C LEU A 81 20.29 1.32 -1.33
N ASP A 82 20.84 2.51 -1.04
CA ASP A 82 21.88 2.69 -0.03
C ASP A 82 21.40 2.28 1.36
N PHE A 83 20.20 2.70 1.74
CA PHE A 83 19.66 2.36 3.06
C PHE A 83 19.32 0.87 3.20
N VAL A 84 18.70 0.27 2.19
CA VAL A 84 18.45 -1.19 2.17
C VAL A 84 19.76 -1.97 2.20
N GLY A 85 20.80 -1.49 1.50
CA GLY A 85 22.16 -2.08 1.52
C GLY A 85 22.80 -2.04 2.91
N GLN A 86 22.66 -0.93 3.64
CA GLN A 86 23.14 -0.82 5.03
C GLN A 86 22.45 -1.84 5.95
N VAL A 87 21.13 -1.98 5.84
CA VAL A 87 20.36 -2.95 6.63
C VAL A 87 20.77 -4.39 6.28
N ARG A 88 20.92 -4.68 4.97
CA ARG A 88 21.38 -5.99 4.49
C ARG A 88 22.74 -6.35 5.05
N ALA A 89 23.69 -5.43 5.05
CA ALA A 89 25.01 -5.66 5.60
C ALA A 89 24.97 -5.98 7.11
N ALA A 90 24.19 -5.21 7.87
CA ALA A 90 24.05 -5.43 9.31
C ALA A 90 23.35 -6.76 9.63
N GLU A 91 22.31 -7.14 8.90
CA GLU A 91 21.60 -8.40 9.11
C GLU A 91 22.44 -9.60 8.67
N SER A 92 23.15 -9.51 7.55
CA SER A 92 24.03 -10.58 7.05
C SER A 92 25.15 -10.93 8.04
N ALA A 93 25.62 -9.96 8.82
CA ALA A 93 26.64 -10.18 9.86
C ALA A 93 26.13 -11.10 10.99
N LEU A 94 24.82 -11.33 11.12
CA LEU A 94 24.26 -12.28 12.08
C LEU A 94 24.31 -13.74 11.60
N ASN A 95 24.73 -13.98 10.33
CA ASN A 95 24.82 -15.30 9.71
C ASN A 95 23.51 -16.13 9.76
N GLY A 96 22.36 -15.46 9.76
CA GLY A 96 21.06 -16.10 9.72
C GLY A 96 20.70 -16.64 8.32
N PRO A 97 19.78 -17.63 8.22
CA PRO A 97 19.39 -18.23 6.94
C PRO A 97 18.52 -17.33 6.05
N HIS A 98 17.95 -16.28 6.60
CA HIS A 98 17.00 -15.40 5.92
C HIS A 98 17.24 -13.93 6.30
N LEU A 99 17.09 -13.05 5.33
CA LEU A 99 17.22 -11.59 5.48
C LEU A 99 15.83 -10.94 5.71
N ARG A 100 15.16 -11.29 6.82
CA ARG A 100 13.80 -10.84 7.14
C ARG A 100 13.69 -9.35 7.43
N LEU A 101 14.68 -8.78 8.11
CA LEU A 101 14.72 -7.35 8.38
C LEU A 101 14.92 -6.57 7.08
N THR A 102 15.85 -7.01 6.24
CA THR A 102 16.11 -6.43 4.93
C THR A 102 14.87 -6.48 4.04
N GLU A 103 14.15 -7.60 4.03
CA GLU A 103 12.91 -7.73 3.27
C GLU A 103 11.81 -6.78 3.79
N ALA A 104 11.64 -6.68 5.10
CA ALA A 104 10.70 -5.74 5.70
C ALA A 104 11.04 -4.29 5.31
N VAL A 105 12.31 -3.91 5.44
CA VAL A 105 12.75 -2.56 5.07
C VAL A 105 12.59 -2.33 3.57
N ALA A 106 12.95 -3.28 2.71
CA ALA A 106 12.76 -3.15 1.27
C ALA A 106 11.30 -2.90 0.88
N ARG A 107 10.34 -3.52 1.59
CA ARG A 107 8.91 -3.34 1.36
C ARG A 107 8.37 -2.03 1.92
N TYR A 108 8.67 -1.75 3.18
CA TYR A 108 7.99 -0.70 3.92
C TYR A 108 8.67 0.66 3.79
N PHE A 109 9.98 0.73 3.62
CA PHE A 109 10.66 1.98 3.26
C PHE A 109 10.23 2.47 1.88
N TYR A 110 10.15 1.56 0.90
CA TYR A 110 9.56 1.89 -0.40
C TYR A 110 8.13 2.43 -0.27
N LYS A 111 7.27 1.79 0.53
CA LYS A 111 5.89 2.24 0.75
C LYS A 111 5.81 3.69 1.24
N LEU A 112 6.73 4.08 2.13
CA LEU A 112 6.81 5.45 2.62
C LEU A 112 7.37 6.40 1.57
N MET A 113 8.43 6.00 0.85
CA MET A 113 9.06 6.81 -0.18
C MET A 113 8.14 7.07 -1.39
N ALA A 114 7.32 6.10 -1.76
CA ALA A 114 6.39 6.18 -2.90
C ALA A 114 4.98 6.59 -2.45
N TYR A 115 4.85 7.61 -1.60
CA TYR A 115 3.54 8.11 -1.21
C TYR A 115 2.77 8.68 -2.41
N LYS A 116 1.45 8.50 -2.39
CA LYS A 116 0.60 8.85 -3.52
C LYS A 116 0.25 10.33 -3.50
N ASP A 117 0.97 11.13 -4.25
CA ASP A 117 0.68 12.54 -4.49
C ASP A 117 0.09 12.79 -5.89
N GLU A 118 -0.15 14.05 -6.21
CA GLU A 118 -0.75 14.49 -7.46
C GLU A 118 0.12 14.17 -8.69
N TYR A 119 1.45 14.27 -8.55
CA TYR A 119 2.40 13.93 -9.61
C TYR A 119 2.39 12.41 -9.88
N GLU A 120 2.35 11.60 -8.84
CA GLU A 120 2.31 10.14 -8.98
C GLU A 120 0.97 9.67 -9.55
N VAL A 121 -0.14 10.27 -9.12
CA VAL A 121 -1.45 10.01 -9.73
C VAL A 121 -1.43 10.32 -11.21
N ALA A 122 -0.88 11.48 -11.58
CA ALA A 122 -0.77 11.89 -12.99
C ALA A 122 0.12 10.92 -13.80
N ARG A 123 1.26 10.49 -13.24
CA ARG A 123 2.14 9.52 -13.86
C ARG A 123 1.44 8.17 -14.11
N LEU A 124 0.79 7.63 -13.08
CA LEU A 124 0.10 6.33 -13.16
C LEU A 124 -1.03 6.29 -14.19
N TYR A 125 -1.65 7.43 -14.47
CA TYR A 125 -2.64 7.51 -15.55
C TYR A 125 -2.03 7.69 -16.94
N THR A 126 -0.76 8.05 -17.06
CA THR A 126 -0.13 8.47 -18.32
C THR A 126 1.11 7.68 -18.72
N ASP A 127 1.54 6.70 -17.92
CA ASP A 127 2.71 5.85 -18.19
C ASP A 127 2.45 4.74 -19.23
N GLY A 128 1.26 4.65 -19.79
CA GLY A 128 0.84 3.66 -20.77
C GLY A 128 0.26 2.37 -20.16
N ALA A 129 0.62 2.01 -18.93
CA ALA A 129 0.12 0.79 -18.29
C ALA A 129 -1.38 0.85 -18.01
N PHE A 130 -1.88 2.02 -17.60
CA PHE A 130 -3.31 2.24 -17.39
C PHE A 130 -4.12 2.09 -18.69
N GLN A 131 -3.67 2.74 -19.78
CA GLN A 131 -4.34 2.66 -21.09
C GLN A 131 -4.33 1.23 -21.64
N ALA A 132 -3.19 0.53 -21.53
CA ALA A 132 -3.07 -0.86 -21.94
C ALA A 132 -4.05 -1.78 -21.16
N LYS A 133 -4.17 -1.56 -19.86
CA LYS A 133 -5.11 -2.30 -19.02
C LYS A 133 -6.57 -2.05 -19.40
N ILE A 134 -6.94 -0.79 -19.67
CA ILE A 134 -8.30 -0.44 -20.13
C ILE A 134 -8.58 -1.10 -21.48
N ALA A 135 -7.66 -0.99 -22.45
CA ALA A 135 -7.82 -1.60 -23.76
C ALA A 135 -7.94 -3.15 -23.71
N ALA A 136 -7.30 -3.78 -22.74
CA ALA A 136 -7.42 -5.23 -22.54
C ALA A 136 -8.74 -5.66 -21.85
N MET A 137 -9.42 -4.74 -21.16
CA MET A 137 -10.65 -5.04 -20.39
C MET A 137 -11.93 -4.66 -21.13
N PHE A 138 -11.87 -3.74 -22.08
CA PHE A 138 -13.03 -3.16 -22.76
C PHE A 138 -12.80 -3.10 -24.26
N GLU A 139 -13.85 -3.33 -25.04
CA GLU A 139 -13.89 -3.19 -26.50
C GLU A 139 -14.71 -1.95 -26.89
N GLY A 140 -14.41 -1.37 -28.06
CA GLY A 140 -15.14 -0.24 -28.65
C GLY A 140 -14.63 1.14 -28.18
N ASP A 141 -15.43 2.18 -28.47
CA ASP A 141 -15.08 3.57 -28.14
C ASP A 141 -15.25 3.86 -26.64
N ILE A 142 -14.16 3.94 -25.93
CA ILE A 142 -14.13 4.15 -24.48
C ILE A 142 -14.03 5.65 -24.17
N LYS A 143 -14.97 6.18 -23.40
CA LYS A 143 -14.93 7.55 -22.86
C LYS A 143 -14.59 7.50 -21.37
N LEU A 144 -13.39 7.95 -21.02
CA LEU A 144 -12.95 8.03 -19.62
C LEU A 144 -13.52 9.29 -18.95
N LYS A 145 -14.04 9.13 -17.74
CA LYS A 145 -14.45 10.19 -16.85
C LYS A 145 -13.67 10.07 -15.53
N PHE A 146 -13.17 11.17 -15.04
CA PHE A 146 -12.35 11.24 -13.84
C PHE A 146 -13.11 11.95 -12.72
N HIS A 147 -13.31 11.28 -11.60
CA HIS A 147 -13.91 11.88 -10.41
C HIS A 147 -12.81 12.31 -9.44
N LEU A 148 -12.46 13.58 -9.46
CA LEU A 148 -11.31 14.14 -8.74
C LEU A 148 -11.74 15.27 -7.81
N ALA A 149 -10.98 15.42 -6.72
CA ALA A 149 -11.04 16.57 -5.83
C ALA A 149 -9.64 17.19 -5.70
N PRO A 150 -9.15 17.93 -6.72
CA PRO A 150 -7.81 18.51 -6.66
C PRO A 150 -7.70 19.44 -5.45
N PRO A 151 -6.66 19.34 -4.60
CA PRO A 151 -6.57 20.09 -3.34
C PRO A 151 -6.69 21.63 -3.52
N ILE A 152 -6.21 22.15 -4.65
CA ILE A 152 -6.23 23.59 -4.95
C ILE A 152 -7.64 24.08 -5.36
N MET A 153 -8.52 23.19 -5.87
CA MET A 153 -9.82 23.53 -6.46
C MET A 153 -10.99 22.84 -5.77
N ALA A 154 -10.74 21.98 -4.81
CA ALA A 154 -11.77 21.21 -4.15
C ALA A 154 -12.57 22.08 -3.17
N LYS A 155 -13.89 21.97 -3.25
CA LYS A 155 -14.79 22.47 -2.20
C LYS A 155 -15.02 21.35 -1.18
N THR A 156 -15.25 21.74 0.07
CA THR A 156 -15.67 20.82 1.13
C THR A 156 -17.18 20.89 1.31
N ASP A 157 -17.77 19.76 1.69
CA ASP A 157 -19.17 19.71 2.16
C ASP A 157 -19.28 20.23 3.60
N ALA A 158 -20.50 20.23 4.14
CA ALA A 158 -20.78 20.67 5.52
C ALA A 158 -20.11 19.79 6.58
N GLN A 159 -19.65 18.60 6.22
CA GLN A 159 -18.94 17.64 7.06
C GLN A 159 -17.41 17.69 6.89
N GLY A 160 -16.93 18.62 6.04
CA GLY A 160 -15.50 18.79 5.77
C GLY A 160 -14.89 17.80 4.75
N HIS A 161 -15.72 17.00 4.06
CA HIS A 161 -15.25 16.10 3.02
C HIS A 161 -15.07 16.81 1.68
N LEU A 162 -14.02 16.44 0.95
CA LEU A 162 -13.75 16.99 -0.38
C LEU A 162 -14.82 16.55 -1.40
N ILE A 163 -15.47 17.52 -2.03
CA ILE A 163 -16.47 17.26 -3.08
C ILE A 163 -15.74 16.93 -4.38
N LYS A 164 -15.89 15.67 -4.87
CA LYS A 164 -15.35 15.25 -6.16
C LYS A 164 -16.14 15.84 -7.31
N LYS A 165 -15.44 16.34 -8.31
CA LYS A 165 -16.02 16.80 -9.59
C LYS A 165 -15.67 15.84 -10.70
N GLU A 166 -16.56 15.72 -11.68
CA GLU A 166 -16.34 14.95 -12.90
C GLU A 166 -15.56 15.78 -13.92
N TYR A 167 -14.54 15.17 -14.51
CA TYR A 167 -13.71 15.71 -15.57
C TYR A 167 -13.70 14.76 -16.76
N GLY A 168 -13.72 15.31 -17.97
CA GLY A 168 -13.72 14.55 -19.22
C GLY A 168 -12.33 14.01 -19.63
N PRO A 169 -12.23 13.41 -20.84
CA PRO A 169 -11.01 12.80 -21.36
C PRO A 169 -9.80 13.74 -21.48
N TRP A 170 -10.01 15.05 -21.58
CA TRP A 170 -8.95 16.06 -21.64
C TRP A 170 -8.04 16.02 -20.39
N MET A 171 -8.53 15.48 -19.27
CA MET A 171 -7.77 15.33 -18.03
C MET A 171 -6.51 14.46 -18.22
N LEU A 172 -6.52 13.49 -19.14
CA LEU A 172 -5.33 12.71 -19.47
C LEU A 172 -4.20 13.59 -20.02
N LYS A 173 -4.53 14.59 -20.83
CA LYS A 173 -3.51 15.54 -21.34
C LYS A 173 -2.97 16.40 -20.20
N ALA A 174 -3.84 16.87 -19.31
CA ALA A 174 -3.43 17.64 -18.13
C ALA A 174 -2.52 16.80 -17.22
N PHE A 175 -2.85 15.53 -16.98
CA PHE A 175 -1.98 14.58 -16.25
C PHE A 175 -0.64 14.38 -16.95
N GLY A 176 -0.60 14.26 -18.28
CA GLY A 176 0.64 14.13 -19.04
C GLY A 176 1.57 15.32 -18.86
N VAL A 177 1.02 16.54 -18.73
CA VAL A 177 1.80 17.73 -18.38
C VAL A 177 2.25 17.69 -16.92
N LEU A 178 1.33 17.44 -15.99
CA LEU A 178 1.61 17.41 -14.55
C LEU A 178 2.69 16.38 -14.19
N ALA A 179 2.65 15.18 -14.78
CA ALA A 179 3.64 14.13 -14.55
C ALA A 179 5.09 14.56 -14.87
N LYS A 180 5.28 15.50 -15.80
CA LYS A 180 6.62 16.05 -16.14
C LYS A 180 7.20 16.92 -15.02
N PHE A 181 6.35 17.44 -14.14
CA PHE A 181 6.77 18.28 -13.01
C PHE A 181 7.10 17.49 -11.74
N LYS A 182 7.15 16.16 -11.81
CA LYS A 182 7.50 15.29 -10.66
C LYS A 182 8.80 15.66 -9.96
N GLY A 183 9.76 16.26 -10.69
CA GLY A 183 11.03 16.75 -10.14
C GLY A 183 10.90 17.95 -9.19
N LEU A 184 9.73 18.62 -9.16
CA LEU A 184 9.46 19.70 -8.21
C LEU A 184 9.09 19.19 -6.81
N ARG A 185 8.79 17.90 -6.69
CA ARG A 185 8.38 17.24 -5.43
C ARG A 185 9.38 17.55 -4.30
N GLY A 186 8.87 18.10 -3.20
CA GLY A 186 9.67 18.44 -2.04
C GLY A 186 10.55 19.69 -2.17
N THR A 187 10.53 20.38 -3.31
CA THR A 187 11.22 21.67 -3.50
C THR A 187 10.33 22.85 -3.05
N ALA A 188 10.87 24.06 -3.04
CA ALA A 188 10.12 25.29 -2.76
C ALA A 188 9.01 25.55 -3.80
N PHE A 189 9.14 25.00 -5.02
CA PHE A 189 8.18 25.14 -6.11
C PHE A 189 7.13 24.02 -6.16
N ASP A 190 7.14 23.12 -5.17
CA ASP A 190 6.15 22.03 -5.05
C ASP A 190 4.81 22.57 -4.55
N VAL A 191 3.94 22.97 -5.46
CA VAL A 191 2.63 23.56 -5.15
C VAL A 191 1.72 22.64 -4.32
N PHE A 192 1.93 21.34 -4.36
CA PHE A 192 1.16 20.35 -3.58
C PHE A 192 1.84 20.00 -2.26
N GLY A 193 3.15 20.19 -2.18
CA GLY A 193 4.00 19.74 -1.07
C GLY A 193 3.85 20.52 0.23
N HIS A 194 3.09 21.62 0.25
CA HIS A 194 2.98 22.49 1.41
C HIS A 194 1.86 22.07 2.39
N THR A 195 1.00 21.14 2.02
CA THR A 195 -0.07 20.63 2.89
C THR A 195 0.50 19.91 4.11
N ALA A 196 -0.27 19.88 5.20
CA ALA A 196 0.11 19.14 6.42
C ALA A 196 0.33 17.64 6.12
N GLU A 197 -0.52 17.05 5.28
CA GLU A 197 -0.41 15.64 4.88
C GLU A 197 0.91 15.36 4.15
N ARG A 198 1.30 16.20 3.17
CA ARG A 198 2.57 16.03 2.43
C ARG A 198 3.80 16.23 3.29
N LYS A 199 3.76 17.18 4.23
CA LYS A 199 4.82 17.38 5.22
C LYS A 199 4.97 16.15 6.12
N MET A 200 3.85 15.62 6.61
CA MET A 200 3.82 14.39 7.41
C MET A 200 4.40 13.20 6.65
N GLU A 201 4.02 12.98 5.39
CA GLU A 201 4.54 11.88 4.57
C GLU A 201 6.05 11.94 4.41
N ARG A 202 6.60 13.14 4.14
CA ARG A 202 8.05 13.33 4.08
C ARG A 202 8.74 13.12 5.43
N ALA A 203 8.13 13.57 6.52
CA ALA A 203 8.66 13.35 7.86
C ALA A 203 8.73 11.86 8.20
N LEU A 204 7.72 11.07 7.84
CA LEU A 204 7.70 9.63 8.06
C LEU A 204 8.87 8.89 7.37
N ILE A 205 9.31 9.35 6.20
CA ILE A 205 10.48 8.78 5.52
C ILE A 205 11.75 8.96 6.37
N LEU A 206 11.95 10.18 6.89
CA LEU A 206 13.13 10.51 7.70
C LEU A 206 13.09 9.82 9.06
N GLU A 207 11.94 9.83 9.71
CA GLU A 207 11.72 9.15 10.99
C GLU A 207 11.96 7.64 10.86
N TYR A 208 11.44 7.01 9.82
CA TYR A 208 11.67 5.58 9.56
C TYR A 208 13.15 5.25 9.40
N ARG A 209 13.87 6.04 8.61
CA ARG A 209 15.33 5.87 8.44
C ARG A 209 16.07 6.02 9.77
N ALA A 210 15.71 7.02 10.57
CA ALA A 210 16.33 7.23 11.88
C ALA A 210 16.02 6.07 12.84
N THR A 211 14.75 5.65 12.91
CA THR A 211 14.33 4.53 13.77
C THR A 211 15.05 3.25 13.40
N VAL A 212 14.93 2.79 12.16
CA VAL A 212 15.56 1.53 11.72
C VAL A 212 17.09 1.61 11.77
N GLY A 213 17.67 2.74 11.33
CA GLY A 213 19.11 2.95 11.42
C GLY A 213 19.65 2.88 12.86
N GLY A 214 18.87 3.37 13.83
CA GLY A 214 19.19 3.29 15.26
C GLY A 214 19.13 1.88 15.85
N LEU A 215 18.45 0.93 15.18
CA LEU A 215 18.44 -0.48 15.59
C LEU A 215 19.73 -1.21 15.20
N LEU A 216 20.34 -0.84 14.06
CA LEU A 216 21.43 -1.62 13.44
C LEU A 216 22.64 -1.83 14.35
N PRO A 217 23.14 -0.82 15.09
CA PRO A 217 24.28 -1.03 16.00
C PRO A 217 23.99 -1.95 17.17
N LYS A 218 22.71 -2.18 17.49
CA LYS A 218 22.25 -3.01 18.61
C LYS A 218 21.64 -4.33 18.15
N LEU A 219 21.73 -4.61 16.84
CA LEU A 219 21.09 -5.77 16.24
C LEU A 219 21.81 -7.05 16.66
N THR A 220 21.04 -8.00 17.17
CA THR A 220 21.51 -9.35 17.52
C THR A 220 20.48 -10.37 17.05
N THR A 221 20.87 -11.64 16.98
CA THR A 221 19.93 -12.71 16.60
C THR A 221 18.70 -12.74 17.52
N ALA A 222 18.87 -12.50 18.82
CA ALA A 222 17.78 -12.47 19.79
C ALA A 222 16.81 -11.28 19.58
N LYS A 223 17.32 -10.14 19.06
CA LYS A 223 16.54 -8.93 18.82
C LYS A 223 15.99 -8.83 17.40
N LEU A 224 16.36 -9.74 16.50
CA LEU A 224 16.00 -9.68 15.09
C LEU A 224 14.48 -9.66 14.89
N ALA A 225 13.74 -10.50 15.59
CA ALA A 225 12.27 -10.53 15.46
C ALA A 225 11.62 -9.20 15.85
N GLN A 226 12.11 -8.54 16.89
CA GLN A 226 11.63 -7.22 17.31
C GLN A 226 12.00 -6.14 16.29
N ALA A 227 13.23 -6.17 15.75
CA ALA A 227 13.66 -5.26 14.69
C ALA A 227 12.78 -5.39 13.44
N VAL A 228 12.44 -6.61 13.03
CA VAL A 228 11.49 -6.88 11.92
C VAL A 228 10.11 -6.32 12.23
N ALA A 229 9.60 -6.49 13.45
CA ALA A 229 8.30 -5.94 13.86
C ALA A 229 8.29 -4.40 13.80
N ILE A 230 9.37 -3.73 14.25
CA ILE A 230 9.52 -2.28 14.18
C ILE A 230 9.60 -1.84 12.71
N ALA A 231 10.41 -2.48 11.89
CA ALA A 231 10.54 -2.16 10.48
C ALA A 231 9.23 -2.37 9.69
N SER A 232 8.32 -3.20 10.19
CA SER A 232 7.02 -3.49 9.57
C SER A 232 5.90 -2.53 9.99
N ILE A 233 6.13 -1.61 10.92
CA ILE A 233 5.12 -0.64 11.40
C ILE A 233 4.40 0.12 10.27
N PRO A 234 5.05 0.54 9.16
CA PRO A 234 4.34 1.23 8.10
C PRO A 234 3.25 0.39 7.42
N GLU A 235 3.20 -0.94 7.63
CA GLU A 235 2.09 -1.77 7.17
C GLU A 235 0.76 -1.32 7.74
N ASP A 236 0.75 -0.90 9.00
CA ASP A 236 -0.44 -0.48 9.73
C ASP A 236 -0.92 0.92 9.32
N ILE A 237 -0.08 1.72 8.65
CA ILE A 237 -0.44 3.06 8.16
C ILE A 237 -1.20 2.92 6.84
N ARG A 238 -2.55 3.00 6.91
CA ARG A 238 -3.44 2.77 5.76
C ARG A 238 -4.48 3.88 5.65
N GLY A 239 -5.04 4.03 4.43
CA GLY A 239 -6.10 5.00 4.14
C GLY A 239 -5.57 6.38 3.73
N TYR A 240 -6.46 7.37 3.73
CA TYR A 240 -6.21 8.77 3.34
C TYR A 240 -6.89 9.70 4.34
N GLY A 241 -6.39 10.95 4.46
CA GLY A 241 -6.94 11.97 5.34
C GLY A 241 -7.06 11.47 6.79
N HIS A 242 -8.18 11.77 7.45
CA HIS A 242 -8.45 11.41 8.85
C HIS A 242 -8.35 9.91 9.16
N VAL A 243 -8.61 9.04 8.19
CA VAL A 243 -8.45 7.57 8.36
C VAL A 243 -6.96 7.23 8.50
N LYS A 244 -6.12 7.83 7.66
CA LYS A 244 -4.66 7.66 7.73
C LYS A 244 -4.09 8.21 9.04
N GLU A 245 -4.56 9.38 9.48
CA GLU A 245 -4.12 9.99 10.75
C GLU A 245 -4.42 9.09 11.96
N ARG A 246 -5.62 8.50 12.00
CA ARG A 246 -5.99 7.55 13.08
C ARG A 246 -5.09 6.31 13.07
N HIS A 247 -4.84 5.73 11.89
CA HIS A 247 -3.95 4.58 11.77
C HIS A 247 -2.51 4.94 12.11
N LEU A 248 -2.05 6.13 11.71
CA LEU A 248 -0.72 6.62 12.05
C LEU A 248 -0.54 6.75 13.58
N LYS A 249 -1.52 7.31 14.28
CA LYS A 249 -1.46 7.42 15.74
C LYS A 249 -1.29 6.04 16.40
N ALA A 250 -2.14 5.09 16.04
CA ALA A 250 -2.06 3.72 16.57
C ALA A 250 -0.72 3.02 16.19
N ALA A 251 -0.23 3.23 14.97
CA ALA A 251 1.06 2.72 14.53
C ALA A 251 2.22 3.31 15.35
N LYS A 252 2.18 4.61 15.66
CA LYS A 252 3.20 5.26 16.51
C LYS A 252 3.18 4.79 17.95
N GLU A 253 2.02 4.55 18.54
CA GLU A 253 1.90 3.95 19.86
C GLU A 253 2.48 2.54 19.91
N LYS A 254 2.22 1.72 18.89
CA LYS A 254 2.80 0.39 18.73
C LYS A 254 4.31 0.45 18.52
N GLU A 255 4.82 1.35 17.68
CA GLU A 255 6.24 1.57 17.44
C GLU A 255 6.97 1.91 18.76
N ALA A 256 6.43 2.83 19.55
CA ALA A 256 7.00 3.22 20.82
C ALA A 256 7.10 2.03 21.80
N SER A 257 6.06 1.20 21.88
CA SER A 257 6.05 0.00 22.72
C SER A 257 7.10 -1.03 22.29
N LEU A 258 7.24 -1.23 20.96
CA LEU A 258 8.25 -2.14 20.41
C LEU A 258 9.68 -1.63 20.62
N LEU A 259 9.91 -0.32 20.53
CA LEU A 259 11.22 0.30 20.79
C LEU A 259 11.62 0.18 22.26
N ILE A 260 10.68 0.31 23.19
CA ILE A 260 10.94 0.04 24.62
C ILE A 260 11.36 -1.41 24.81
N ALA A 261 10.63 -2.37 24.23
CA ALA A 261 10.94 -3.79 24.32
C ALA A 261 12.30 -4.11 23.67
N PHE A 262 12.61 -3.52 22.51
CA PHE A 262 13.91 -3.72 21.83
C PHE A 262 15.10 -3.21 22.64
N ASN A 263 14.93 -2.10 23.37
CA ASN A 263 16.00 -1.52 24.21
C ASN A 263 16.07 -2.12 25.61
N ALA A 264 15.11 -2.95 26.02
CA ALA A 264 15.16 -3.63 27.30
C ALA A 264 16.39 -4.55 27.41
N PRO A 265 17.01 -4.67 28.59
CA PRO A 265 18.08 -5.63 28.81
C PRO A 265 17.57 -7.06 28.57
N ALA A 266 18.43 -7.92 28.05
CA ALA A 266 18.06 -9.33 27.88
C ALA A 266 17.63 -9.92 29.24
N PRO A 267 16.57 -10.75 29.29
CA PRO A 267 16.22 -11.44 30.51
C PRO A 267 17.42 -12.25 30.98
N LEU A 268 17.74 -12.13 32.27
CA LEU A 268 18.80 -12.95 32.87
C LEU A 268 18.50 -14.43 32.61
N PRO A 269 19.49 -15.25 32.24
CA PRO A 269 19.27 -16.68 32.11
C PRO A 269 18.70 -17.22 33.43
N PRO A 270 17.78 -18.20 33.39
CA PRO A 270 17.25 -18.80 34.61
C PRO A 270 18.40 -19.31 35.44
N VAL A 271 18.46 -18.89 36.70
CA VAL A 271 19.42 -19.42 37.67
C VAL A 271 19.12 -20.91 37.82
N VAL A 272 19.90 -21.73 37.15
CA VAL A 272 19.85 -23.18 37.37
C VAL A 272 20.32 -23.40 38.79
N ALA A 273 19.38 -23.67 39.70
CA ALA A 273 19.75 -24.06 41.07
C ALA A 273 20.67 -25.29 41.00
N ALA A 274 21.86 -25.13 41.56
CA ALA A 274 22.80 -26.25 41.67
C ALA A 274 22.11 -27.43 42.40
N PRO A 275 22.28 -28.65 41.98
CA PRO A 275 21.73 -29.81 42.70
C PRO A 275 22.29 -29.83 44.12
N VAL A 276 21.39 -29.80 45.10
CA VAL A 276 21.76 -29.99 46.50
C VAL A 276 22.35 -31.37 46.61
N ALA A 277 23.67 -31.48 46.91
CA ALA A 277 24.31 -32.72 47.16
C ALA A 277 23.62 -33.40 48.36
N ALA A 278 22.98 -34.52 48.13
CA ALA A 278 22.45 -35.36 49.19
C ALA A 278 23.66 -35.95 49.95
N THR A 279 23.86 -35.47 51.15
CA THR A 279 24.79 -36.07 52.12
C THR A 279 24.14 -37.35 52.64
N VAL A 280 24.76 -38.50 52.40
CA VAL A 280 24.41 -39.81 52.97
C VAL A 280 24.99 -39.90 54.39
#